data_ca58195e19de3e53768c9b84013214ab
#
_entry.id   ca58195e19de3e53768c9b84013214ab
#
_cell.length_a   1.000
_cell.length_b   1.000
_cell.length_c   1.000
_cell.angle_alpha   90.00
_cell.angle_beta   90.00
_cell.angle_gamma   90.00
#
_symmetry.space_group_name_H-M   'P 1'
#
loop_
_entity.id
_entity.type
_entity.pdbx_description
1 polymer ?
#
loop_
_entity_poly.entity_id
_entity_poly.type
_entity_poly.pdbx_seq_one_letter_code
_entity_poly.pdbx_strand_id
1 'polypeptide(L)'
;KFESTLANLEAQISNVKSILKNIKLDIEKTTIKAPFDGIISEKMVEETEFISIGTPLFTIIDLDPIKIEGYLSEFDVNKVSVGTKALIEDSNGIKKNGIISFISPSAETSTRTFEITIEADNKDLSYKSGITTKIVIKGSELKAHKIPPSILTLLDDGTVGVKAVDNDNKVTFYPTKTIKDTIDGMWVSGLPEKVNLIVSGQEYISIGETIN
;
A
#
# COMPACT_ATOMS: atom_id res chain seq x y z
N LYS A 1 1.63 -70.41 26.28
CA LYS A 1 3.00 -69.94 26.60
C LYS A 1 3.73 -69.40 25.39
N PHE A 2 3.76 -70.07 24.25
CA PHE A 2 4.49 -69.64 23.07
C PHE A 2 3.91 -68.34 22.47
N GLU A 3 2.58 -68.23 22.37
CA GLU A 3 1.91 -67.02 21.88
C GLU A 3 2.13 -65.78 22.76
N SER A 4 2.14 -65.95 24.09
CA SER A 4 2.39 -64.85 25.01
C SER A 4 3.86 -64.37 24.96
N THR A 5 4.80 -65.25 24.66
CA THR A 5 6.20 -64.89 24.46
C THR A 5 6.38 -64.19 23.12
N LEU A 6 5.68 -64.61 22.07
CA LEU A 6 5.72 -63.96 20.76
C LEU A 6 5.17 -62.52 20.83
N ALA A 7 4.00 -62.34 21.44
CA ALA A 7 3.40 -61.04 21.63
C ALA A 7 4.30 -60.06 22.46
N ASN A 8 4.98 -60.59 23.46
CA ASN A 8 5.93 -59.80 24.26
C ASN A 8 7.15 -59.37 23.41
N LEU A 9 7.70 -60.27 22.60
CA LEU A 9 8.82 -59.95 21.70
C LEU A 9 8.40 -58.92 20.64
N GLU A 10 7.19 -59.06 20.08
CA GLU A 10 6.67 -58.05 19.12
C GLU A 10 6.51 -56.66 19.77
N ALA A 11 5.99 -56.62 20.99
CA ALA A 11 5.89 -55.36 21.76
C ALA A 11 7.26 -54.73 22.03
N GLN A 12 8.26 -55.56 22.38
CA GLN A 12 9.64 -55.09 22.59
C GLN A 12 10.25 -54.55 21.27
N ILE A 13 10.06 -55.23 20.15
CA ILE A 13 10.52 -54.76 18.83
C ILE A 13 9.86 -53.43 18.49
N SER A 14 8.55 -53.29 18.71
CA SER A 14 7.83 -52.01 18.48
C SER A 14 8.38 -50.88 19.32
N ASN A 15 8.64 -51.12 20.60
CA ASN A 15 9.24 -50.16 21.51
C ASN A 15 10.63 -49.71 21.05
N VAL A 16 11.51 -50.68 20.72
CA VAL A 16 12.86 -50.36 20.21
C VAL A 16 12.80 -49.59 18.89
N LYS A 17 11.89 -49.91 17.97
CA LYS A 17 11.66 -49.14 16.74
C LYS A 17 11.25 -47.70 17.03
N SER A 18 10.40 -47.47 18.02
CA SER A 18 9.96 -46.15 18.44
C SER A 18 11.12 -45.33 19.03
N ILE A 19 11.94 -45.94 19.88
CA ILE A 19 13.15 -45.30 20.44
C ILE A 19 14.12 -44.95 19.30
N LEU A 20 14.37 -45.84 18.38
CA LEU A 20 15.25 -45.62 17.24
C LEU A 20 14.74 -44.49 16.34
N LYS A 21 13.42 -44.38 16.13
CA LYS A 21 12.82 -43.24 15.40
C LYS A 21 13.07 -41.93 16.11
N ASN A 22 12.89 -41.88 17.43
CA ASN A 22 13.12 -40.65 18.21
C ASN A 22 14.59 -40.21 18.16
N ILE A 23 15.53 -41.15 18.32
CA ILE A 23 16.96 -40.87 18.22
C ILE A 23 17.31 -40.32 16.83
N LYS A 24 16.74 -40.87 15.74
CA LYS A 24 16.97 -40.34 14.39
C LYS A 24 16.46 -38.94 14.26
N LEU A 25 15.27 -38.62 14.77
CA LEU A 25 14.73 -37.25 14.77
C LEU A 25 15.62 -36.29 15.57
N ASP A 26 16.16 -36.74 16.68
CA ASP A 26 17.06 -35.89 17.48
C ASP A 26 18.38 -35.62 16.74
N ILE A 27 18.92 -36.61 16.02
CA ILE A 27 20.09 -36.41 15.14
C ILE A 27 19.76 -35.44 13.99
N GLU A 28 18.58 -35.57 13.35
CA GLU A 28 18.15 -34.64 12.31
C GLU A 28 18.07 -33.19 12.82
N LYS A 29 17.59 -32.99 14.06
CA LYS A 29 17.53 -31.66 14.70
C LYS A 29 18.89 -31.05 15.02
N THR A 30 19.98 -31.84 15.02
CA THR A 30 21.33 -31.28 15.20
C THR A 30 21.81 -30.50 13.97
N THR A 31 21.18 -30.69 12.82
CA THR A 31 21.49 -29.93 11.60
C THR A 31 20.36 -28.98 11.32
N ILE A 32 20.61 -27.70 11.65
CA ILE A 32 19.63 -26.63 11.48
C ILE A 32 19.80 -26.04 10.07
N LYS A 33 18.70 -26.02 9.32
CA LYS A 33 18.67 -25.48 7.95
C LYS A 33 17.81 -24.24 7.90
N ALA A 34 18.17 -23.31 7.00
CA ALA A 34 17.31 -22.17 6.69
C ALA A 34 15.95 -22.66 6.15
N PRO A 35 14.81 -22.17 6.65
CA PRO A 35 13.48 -22.57 6.22
C PRO A 35 13.08 -21.99 4.85
N PHE A 36 13.76 -20.94 4.40
CA PHE A 36 13.56 -20.26 3.13
C PHE A 36 14.87 -19.62 2.67
N ASP A 37 14.92 -19.21 1.41
CA ASP A 37 16.04 -18.46 0.84
C ASP A 37 16.03 -17.03 1.37
N GLY A 38 17.13 -16.55 1.93
CA GLY A 38 17.19 -15.22 2.53
C GLY A 38 18.59 -14.83 2.95
N ILE A 39 18.69 -13.70 3.62
CA ILE A 39 19.96 -13.13 4.11
C ILE A 39 19.97 -13.24 5.63
N ILE A 40 21.07 -13.71 6.17
CA ILE A 40 21.29 -13.70 7.62
C ILE A 40 21.53 -12.25 8.03
N SER A 41 20.60 -11.68 8.80
CA SER A 41 20.73 -10.32 9.33
C SER A 41 21.48 -10.29 10.64
N GLU A 42 21.38 -11.36 11.42
CA GLU A 42 22.02 -11.43 12.73
C GLU A 42 22.41 -12.87 13.08
N LYS A 43 23.60 -13.04 13.64
CA LYS A 43 24.10 -14.28 14.23
C LYS A 43 24.10 -14.09 15.74
N MET A 44 23.34 -14.91 16.46
CA MET A 44 23.09 -14.78 17.91
C MET A 44 23.92 -15.75 18.75
N VAL A 45 24.70 -16.64 18.13
CA VAL A 45 25.51 -17.66 18.80
C VAL A 45 26.90 -17.75 18.20
N GLU A 46 27.88 -18.11 19.01
CA GLU A 46 29.27 -18.31 18.57
C GLU A 46 29.61 -19.80 18.43
N GLU A 47 30.69 -20.08 17.69
CA GLU A 47 31.21 -21.43 17.58
C GLU A 47 31.64 -21.92 18.97
N THR A 48 31.37 -23.17 19.28
CA THR A 48 31.66 -23.82 20.59
C THR A 48 30.74 -23.38 21.74
N GLU A 49 29.76 -22.51 21.48
CA GLU A 49 28.81 -22.11 22.52
C GLU A 49 27.81 -23.24 22.82
N PHE A 50 27.51 -23.39 24.11
CA PHE A 50 26.50 -24.35 24.54
C PHE A 50 25.11 -23.76 24.33
N ILE A 51 24.30 -24.44 23.51
CA ILE A 51 22.91 -24.02 23.19
C ILE A 51 21.91 -25.00 23.80
N SER A 52 20.76 -24.49 24.17
CA SER A 52 19.62 -25.27 24.64
C SER A 52 18.47 -25.26 23.59
N ILE A 53 17.52 -26.16 23.76
CA ILE A 53 16.30 -26.15 22.93
C ILE A 53 15.57 -24.83 23.12
N GLY A 54 15.30 -24.15 22.00
CA GLY A 54 14.63 -22.84 22.01
C GLY A 54 15.59 -21.63 21.96
N THR A 55 16.92 -21.84 22.00
CA THR A 55 17.88 -20.77 21.81
C THR A 55 17.81 -20.26 20.37
N PRO A 56 17.57 -18.96 20.14
CA PRO A 56 17.61 -18.38 18.79
C PRO A 56 19.05 -18.36 18.29
N LEU A 57 19.28 -18.79 17.05
CA LEU A 57 20.62 -18.92 16.47
C LEU A 57 20.93 -17.83 15.45
N PHE A 58 19.98 -17.59 14.54
CA PHE A 58 20.12 -16.66 13.43
C PHE A 58 18.78 -15.98 13.14
N THR A 59 18.84 -14.74 12.72
CA THR A 59 17.71 -14.06 12.10
C THR A 59 17.92 -14.04 10.59
N ILE A 60 16.97 -14.63 9.85
CA ILE A 60 16.97 -14.66 8.39
C ILE A 60 15.86 -13.74 7.90
N ILE A 61 16.17 -12.86 6.97
CA ILE A 61 15.21 -11.96 6.34
C ILE A 61 15.14 -12.23 4.84
N ASP A 62 13.91 -12.18 4.31
CA ASP A 62 13.66 -12.18 2.88
C ASP A 62 13.46 -10.72 2.44
N LEU A 63 14.27 -10.28 1.47
CA LEU A 63 14.24 -8.92 0.94
C LEU A 63 13.74 -8.85 -0.50
N ASP A 64 13.35 -9.96 -1.12
CA ASP A 64 12.82 -9.99 -2.48
C ASP A 64 11.58 -10.91 -2.57
N PRO A 65 10.39 -10.34 -2.70
CA PRO A 65 10.07 -8.91 -2.83
C PRO A 65 10.24 -8.13 -1.53
N ILE A 66 10.71 -6.89 -1.64
CA ILE A 66 10.73 -5.99 -0.49
C ILE A 66 9.32 -5.52 -0.16
N LYS A 67 8.96 -5.55 1.12
CA LYS A 67 7.68 -5.06 1.62
C LYS A 67 7.88 -3.70 2.26
N ILE A 68 7.11 -2.73 1.82
CA ILE A 68 7.10 -1.37 2.31
C ILE A 68 5.76 -1.11 2.98
N GLU A 69 5.80 -0.77 4.25
CA GLU A 69 4.65 -0.38 5.03
C GLU A 69 4.42 1.13 4.91
N GLY A 70 3.18 1.53 4.75
CA GLY A 70 2.78 2.91 4.69
C GLY A 70 1.39 3.10 5.27
N TYR A 71 0.97 4.36 5.41
CA TYR A 71 -0.30 4.69 6.03
C TYR A 71 -1.08 5.66 5.16
N LEU A 72 -2.36 5.38 4.96
CA LEU A 72 -3.29 6.24 4.24
C LEU A 72 -4.32 6.82 5.19
N SER A 73 -4.72 8.07 4.95
CA SER A 73 -5.85 8.66 5.67
C SER A 73 -7.18 8.00 5.28
N GLU A 74 -8.21 8.16 6.10
CA GLU A 74 -9.57 7.71 5.77
C GLU A 74 -10.14 8.36 4.49
N PHE A 75 -9.64 9.56 4.12
CA PHE A 75 -10.05 10.26 2.91
C PHE A 75 -9.39 9.71 1.64
N ASP A 76 -8.26 9.02 1.79
CA ASP A 76 -7.44 8.54 0.67
C ASP A 76 -7.55 7.04 0.46
N VAL A 77 -7.87 6.25 1.49
CA VAL A 77 -7.98 4.79 1.40
C VAL A 77 -9.00 4.34 0.35
N ASN A 78 -10.13 5.07 0.22
CA ASN A 78 -11.18 4.76 -0.75
C ASN A 78 -10.81 5.14 -2.21
N LYS A 79 -9.67 5.84 -2.41
CA LYS A 79 -9.18 6.23 -3.74
C LYS A 79 -8.21 5.20 -4.33
N VAL A 80 -7.80 4.22 -3.54
CA VAL A 80 -6.84 3.18 -3.91
C VAL A 80 -7.42 1.79 -3.68
N SER A 81 -6.84 0.81 -4.34
CA SER A 81 -7.22 -0.61 -4.18
C SER A 81 -5.98 -1.50 -4.24
N VAL A 82 -6.11 -2.72 -3.77
CA VAL A 82 -5.08 -3.75 -4.00
C VAL A 82 -4.84 -3.88 -5.50
N GLY A 83 -3.56 -3.93 -5.90
CA GLY A 83 -3.15 -3.89 -7.30
C GLY A 83 -2.80 -2.50 -7.82
N THR A 84 -3.09 -1.42 -7.08
CA THR A 84 -2.70 -0.06 -7.48
C THR A 84 -1.18 0.09 -7.49
N LYS A 85 -0.65 0.70 -8.56
CA LYS A 85 0.78 0.95 -8.71
C LYS A 85 1.24 2.11 -7.82
N ALA A 86 2.37 1.91 -7.18
CA ALA A 86 3.04 2.92 -6.38
C ALA A 86 4.49 3.10 -6.83
N LEU A 87 4.98 4.32 -6.78
CA LEU A 87 6.39 4.63 -6.93
C LEU A 87 6.99 4.82 -5.54
N ILE A 88 8.06 4.10 -5.27
CA ILE A 88 8.77 4.14 -4.00
C ILE A 88 10.12 4.79 -4.25
N GLU A 89 10.50 5.73 -3.40
CA GLU A 89 11.78 6.44 -3.47
C GLU A 89 12.44 6.39 -2.09
N ASP A 90 13.67 5.89 -2.03
CA ASP A 90 14.45 5.87 -0.80
C ASP A 90 15.11 7.24 -0.54
N SER A 91 15.81 7.36 0.60
CA SER A 91 16.55 8.59 0.96
C SER A 91 17.71 8.93 0.03
N ASN A 92 18.19 7.97 -0.76
CA ASN A 92 19.27 8.14 -1.73
C ASN A 92 18.75 8.49 -3.13
N GLY A 93 17.42 8.59 -3.30
CA GLY A 93 16.79 8.87 -4.58
C GLY A 93 16.64 7.65 -5.50
N ILE A 94 16.90 6.43 -5.01
CA ILE A 94 16.65 5.20 -5.77
C ILE A 94 15.14 5.00 -5.85
N LYS A 95 14.65 4.76 -7.06
CA LYS A 95 13.21 4.61 -7.33
C LYS A 95 12.89 3.19 -7.76
N LYS A 96 11.85 2.61 -7.15
CA LYS A 96 11.28 1.32 -7.56
C LYS A 96 9.78 1.44 -7.76
N ASN A 97 9.27 0.67 -8.71
CA ASN A 97 7.83 0.52 -8.88
C ASN A 97 7.37 -0.65 -8.01
N GLY A 98 6.33 -0.40 -7.24
CA GLY A 98 5.67 -1.40 -6.41
C GLY A 98 4.18 -1.47 -6.70
N ILE A 99 3.54 -2.43 -6.08
CA ILE A 99 2.10 -2.68 -6.17
C ILE A 99 1.56 -2.82 -4.75
N ILE A 100 0.44 -2.18 -4.46
CA ILE A 100 -0.26 -2.36 -3.19
C ILE A 100 -0.74 -3.82 -3.13
N SER A 101 -0.17 -4.59 -2.22
CA SER A 101 -0.52 -6.00 -1.98
C SER A 101 -1.57 -6.18 -0.89
N PHE A 102 -1.61 -5.23 0.05
CA PHE A 102 -2.54 -5.28 1.18
C PHE A 102 -2.99 -3.89 1.60
N ILE A 103 -4.24 -3.78 2.01
CA ILE A 103 -4.84 -2.60 2.67
C ILE A 103 -5.56 -3.12 3.90
N SER A 104 -5.23 -2.58 5.07
CA SER A 104 -5.90 -2.95 6.32
C SER A 104 -7.41 -2.67 6.24
N PRO A 105 -8.27 -3.60 6.64
CA PRO A 105 -9.72 -3.37 6.68
C PRO A 105 -10.15 -2.48 7.84
N SER A 106 -9.26 -2.19 8.79
CA SER A 106 -9.53 -1.35 9.96
C SER A 106 -8.49 -0.25 10.10
N ALA A 107 -8.94 0.93 10.51
CA ALA A 107 -8.06 2.04 10.83
C ALA A 107 -7.40 1.86 12.20
N GLU A 108 -6.16 2.31 12.32
CA GLU A 108 -5.52 2.51 13.62
C GLU A 108 -6.27 3.62 14.39
N THR A 109 -6.71 3.31 15.59
CA THR A 109 -7.64 4.17 16.37
C THR A 109 -6.99 5.51 16.75
N SER A 110 -5.69 5.50 17.01
CA SER A 110 -4.95 6.69 17.48
C SER A 110 -4.69 7.70 16.36
N THR A 111 -4.41 7.23 15.16
CA THR A 111 -4.01 8.06 14.01
C THR A 111 -5.09 8.21 12.95
N ARG A 112 -6.15 7.38 12.99
CA ARG A 112 -7.19 7.26 11.96
C ARG A 112 -6.61 7.00 10.57
N THR A 113 -5.57 6.20 10.52
CA THR A 113 -4.92 5.82 9.27
C THR A 113 -5.08 4.33 9.02
N PHE A 114 -5.11 3.96 7.75
CA PHE A 114 -5.14 2.58 7.29
C PHE A 114 -3.74 2.17 6.86
N GLU A 115 -3.27 1.07 7.41
CA GLU A 115 -2.00 0.48 6.99
C GLU A 115 -2.13 -0.11 5.59
N ILE A 116 -1.13 0.12 4.76
CA ILE A 116 -0.97 -0.50 3.45
C ILE A 116 0.39 -1.16 3.35
N THR A 117 0.44 -2.28 2.64
CA THR A 117 1.69 -2.93 2.26
C THR A 117 1.87 -2.83 0.75
N ILE A 118 3.05 -2.41 0.35
CA ILE A 118 3.46 -2.33 -1.05
C ILE A 118 4.59 -3.34 -1.25
N GLU A 119 4.47 -4.18 -2.27
CA GLU A 119 5.52 -5.10 -2.68
C GLU A 119 6.22 -4.59 -3.94
N ALA A 120 7.54 -4.65 -3.93
CA ALA A 120 8.38 -4.27 -5.05
C ALA A 120 9.53 -5.26 -5.23
N ASP A 121 9.92 -5.53 -6.49
CA ASP A 121 11.08 -6.36 -6.80
C ASP A 121 12.35 -5.75 -6.22
N ASN A 122 13.18 -6.58 -5.59
CA ASN A 122 14.42 -6.17 -4.96
C ASN A 122 15.56 -7.17 -5.18
N LYS A 123 15.58 -7.81 -6.34
CA LYS A 123 16.61 -8.81 -6.72
C LYS A 123 18.03 -8.27 -6.63
N ASP A 124 18.19 -6.98 -6.85
CA ASP A 124 19.46 -6.25 -6.73
C ASP A 124 19.84 -5.92 -5.26
N LEU A 125 18.96 -6.22 -4.31
CA LEU A 125 19.11 -5.95 -2.87
C LEU A 125 19.47 -4.48 -2.56
N SER A 126 19.09 -3.56 -3.44
CA SER A 126 19.35 -2.12 -3.28
C SER A 126 18.55 -1.50 -2.14
N TYR A 127 17.37 -2.03 -1.86
CA TYR A 127 16.56 -1.67 -0.69
C TYR A 127 16.88 -2.60 0.48
N LYS A 128 17.12 -2.01 1.62
CA LYS A 128 17.41 -2.72 2.87
C LYS A 128 16.23 -2.61 3.83
N SER A 129 16.11 -3.57 4.73
CA SER A 129 15.13 -3.49 5.82
C SER A 129 15.42 -2.32 6.75
N GLY A 130 14.37 -1.68 7.27
CA GLY A 130 14.48 -0.59 8.25
C GLY A 130 14.76 0.80 7.68
N ILE A 131 14.78 0.96 6.36
CA ILE A 131 14.92 2.29 5.74
C ILE A 131 13.57 3.00 5.62
N THR A 132 13.60 4.33 5.70
CA THR A 132 12.43 5.16 5.41
C THR A 132 12.36 5.45 3.91
N THR A 133 11.16 5.33 3.36
CA THR A 133 10.90 5.55 1.95
C THR A 133 9.74 6.53 1.75
N LYS A 134 9.79 7.27 0.65
CA LYS A 134 8.68 8.09 0.17
C LYS A 134 7.83 7.25 -0.78
N ILE A 135 6.54 7.16 -0.51
CA ILE A 135 5.57 6.47 -1.34
C ILE A 135 4.76 7.50 -2.13
N VAL A 136 4.67 7.32 -3.43
CA VAL A 136 3.83 8.11 -4.33
C VAL A 136 2.86 7.16 -5.03
N ILE A 137 1.60 7.22 -4.65
CA ILE A 137 0.53 6.44 -5.26
C ILE A 137 -0.15 7.33 -6.29
N LYS A 138 -0.20 6.87 -7.55
CA LYS A 138 -0.94 7.57 -8.60
C LYS A 138 -2.41 7.21 -8.44
N GLY A 139 -3.23 8.21 -8.13
CA GLY A 139 -4.68 8.08 -8.17
C GLY A 139 -5.21 7.94 -9.61
N SER A 140 -6.51 7.73 -9.76
CA SER A 140 -7.17 7.77 -11.06
C SER A 140 -7.01 9.16 -11.69
N GLU A 141 -6.70 9.19 -12.99
CA GLU A 141 -6.67 10.44 -13.74
C GLU A 141 -8.10 11.01 -13.81
N LEU A 142 -8.21 12.26 -13.41
CA LEU A 142 -9.46 13.02 -13.52
C LEU A 142 -9.25 14.16 -14.50
N LYS A 143 -10.21 14.33 -15.42
CA LYS A 143 -10.25 15.54 -16.26
C LYS A 143 -10.56 16.73 -15.36
N ALA A 144 -9.67 17.69 -15.33
CA ALA A 144 -9.79 18.87 -14.50
C ALA A 144 -9.30 20.12 -15.25
N HIS A 145 -9.91 21.26 -14.92
CA HIS A 145 -9.53 22.56 -15.44
C HIS A 145 -8.97 23.38 -14.29
N LYS A 146 -7.90 24.10 -14.59
CA LYS A 146 -7.34 25.07 -13.65
C LYS A 146 -8.02 26.41 -13.88
N ILE A 147 -8.68 26.94 -12.87
CA ILE A 147 -9.43 28.19 -12.92
C ILE A 147 -8.99 29.15 -11.81
N PRO A 148 -9.13 30.46 -12.00
CA PRO A 148 -9.01 31.42 -10.90
C PRO A 148 -10.17 31.22 -9.91
N PRO A 149 -9.92 31.22 -8.58
CA PRO A 149 -10.99 31.08 -7.59
C PRO A 149 -12.05 32.20 -7.69
N SER A 150 -11.70 33.36 -8.22
CA SER A 150 -12.57 34.54 -8.36
C SER A 150 -13.75 34.35 -9.32
N ILE A 151 -13.72 33.32 -10.19
CA ILE A 151 -14.83 33.06 -11.13
C ILE A 151 -15.85 32.05 -10.62
N LEU A 152 -15.61 31.51 -9.41
CA LEU A 152 -16.59 30.65 -8.78
C LEU A 152 -17.84 31.45 -8.39
N THR A 153 -18.98 30.93 -8.73
CA THR A 153 -20.28 31.50 -8.39
C THR A 153 -21.02 30.50 -7.51
N LEU A 154 -21.65 31.00 -6.45
CA LEU A 154 -22.53 30.24 -5.58
C LEU A 154 -23.97 30.60 -5.96
N LEU A 155 -24.78 29.59 -6.31
CA LEU A 155 -26.21 29.77 -6.53
C LEU A 155 -26.98 29.76 -5.20
N ASP A 156 -28.23 30.23 -5.24
CA ASP A 156 -29.11 30.32 -4.07
C ASP A 156 -29.43 28.95 -3.43
N ASP A 157 -29.34 27.86 -4.23
CA ASP A 157 -29.48 26.48 -3.76
C ASP A 157 -28.23 25.90 -3.08
N GLY A 158 -27.15 26.68 -2.99
CA GLY A 158 -25.87 26.24 -2.45
C GLY A 158 -24.94 25.55 -3.43
N THR A 159 -25.31 25.45 -4.70
CA THR A 159 -24.46 24.84 -5.73
C THR A 159 -23.33 25.77 -6.14
N VAL A 160 -22.08 25.26 -6.05
CA VAL A 160 -20.87 25.98 -6.48
C VAL A 160 -20.55 25.58 -7.92
N GLY A 161 -20.26 26.57 -8.75
CA GLY A 161 -19.92 26.34 -10.16
C GLY A 161 -19.34 27.57 -10.83
N VAL A 162 -19.30 27.51 -12.15
CA VAL A 162 -18.82 28.62 -12.99
C VAL A 162 -19.84 28.96 -14.07
N LYS A 163 -19.88 30.24 -14.46
CA LYS A 163 -20.65 30.69 -15.61
C LYS A 163 -19.77 30.64 -16.86
N ALA A 164 -20.32 30.14 -17.93
CA ALA A 164 -19.67 30.04 -19.23
C ALA A 164 -20.65 30.47 -20.35
N VAL A 165 -20.10 30.77 -21.50
CA VAL A 165 -20.84 31.10 -22.70
C VAL A 165 -20.88 29.87 -23.60
N ASP A 166 -22.07 29.46 -24.02
CA ASP A 166 -22.26 28.39 -24.97
C ASP A 166 -22.05 28.83 -26.42
N ASN A 167 -22.24 27.91 -27.37
CA ASN A 167 -22.09 28.21 -28.80
C ASN A 167 -23.14 29.17 -29.37
N ASP A 168 -24.25 29.38 -28.66
CA ASP A 168 -25.34 30.28 -29.03
C ASP A 168 -25.22 31.63 -28.30
N ASN A 169 -24.07 31.94 -27.74
CA ASN A 169 -23.79 33.13 -26.95
C ASN A 169 -24.67 33.27 -25.68
N LYS A 170 -25.21 32.16 -25.17
CA LYS A 170 -25.99 32.16 -23.94
C LYS A 170 -25.14 31.78 -22.73
N VAL A 171 -25.45 32.41 -21.61
CA VAL A 171 -24.82 32.11 -20.33
C VAL A 171 -25.36 30.81 -19.76
N THR A 172 -24.47 29.85 -19.58
CA THR A 172 -24.76 28.54 -19.00
C THR A 172 -23.96 28.36 -17.69
N PHE A 173 -24.57 27.75 -16.68
CA PHE A 173 -23.92 27.43 -15.43
C PHE A 173 -23.47 25.97 -15.41
N TYR A 174 -22.21 25.74 -15.05
CA TYR A 174 -21.64 24.40 -14.89
C TYR A 174 -21.32 24.18 -13.41
N PRO A 175 -22.00 23.24 -12.74
CA PRO A 175 -21.62 22.82 -11.40
C PRO A 175 -20.21 22.25 -11.41
N THR A 176 -19.38 22.68 -10.48
CA THR A 176 -17.98 22.23 -10.40
C THR A 176 -17.69 21.65 -9.03
N LYS A 177 -16.81 20.64 -9.02
CA LYS A 177 -16.26 20.08 -7.79
C LYS A 177 -14.79 20.43 -7.69
N THR A 178 -14.39 21.07 -6.60
CA THR A 178 -12.99 21.34 -6.33
C THR A 178 -12.22 20.05 -6.09
N ILE A 179 -11.14 19.86 -6.83
CA ILE A 179 -10.22 18.72 -6.68
C ILE A 179 -9.02 19.11 -5.83
N LYS A 180 -8.44 20.29 -6.14
CA LYS A 180 -7.25 20.77 -5.45
C LYS A 180 -7.17 22.30 -5.53
N ASP A 181 -6.84 22.91 -4.41
CA ASP A 181 -6.51 24.32 -4.33
C ASP A 181 -4.99 24.50 -4.37
N THR A 182 -4.52 25.48 -5.12
CA THR A 182 -3.10 25.80 -5.30
C THR A 182 -2.90 27.31 -5.28
N ILE A 183 -1.67 27.78 -5.00
CA ILE A 183 -1.33 29.21 -4.97
C ILE A 183 -1.67 29.89 -6.31
N ASP A 184 -1.54 29.18 -7.43
CA ASP A 184 -1.73 29.73 -8.79
C ASP A 184 -3.15 29.50 -9.34
N GLY A 185 -4.09 28.97 -8.56
CA GLY A 185 -5.47 28.69 -9.00
C GLY A 185 -6.02 27.39 -8.42
N MET A 186 -7.26 27.16 -8.72
CA MET A 186 -8.03 25.99 -8.24
C MET A 186 -8.30 25.01 -9.38
N TRP A 187 -8.05 23.73 -9.09
CA TRP A 187 -8.40 22.65 -10.02
C TRP A 187 -9.83 22.18 -9.75
N VAL A 188 -10.67 22.21 -10.78
CA VAL A 188 -12.07 21.80 -10.70
C VAL A 188 -12.40 20.75 -11.75
N SER A 189 -13.33 19.87 -11.42
CA SER A 189 -13.97 18.92 -12.35
C SER A 189 -15.41 19.34 -12.61
N GLY A 190 -16.05 18.71 -13.61
CA GLY A 190 -17.44 18.98 -14.00
C GLY A 190 -17.59 19.86 -15.24
N LEU A 191 -16.48 20.34 -15.80
CA LEU A 191 -16.50 21.14 -17.02
C LEU A 191 -16.30 20.29 -18.27
N PRO A 192 -16.89 20.68 -19.42
CA PRO A 192 -16.59 20.12 -20.74
C PRO A 192 -15.10 20.32 -21.08
N GLU A 193 -14.58 19.53 -22.02
CA GLU A 193 -13.17 19.57 -22.43
C GLU A 193 -12.74 20.93 -22.95
N LYS A 194 -13.64 21.66 -23.63
CA LYS A 194 -13.48 23.04 -24.04
C LYS A 194 -14.67 23.85 -23.54
N VAL A 195 -14.43 24.94 -22.87
CA VAL A 195 -15.45 25.79 -22.29
C VAL A 195 -14.99 27.25 -22.28
N ASN A 196 -15.85 28.17 -22.69
CA ASN A 196 -15.61 29.61 -22.67
C ASN A 196 -16.09 30.19 -21.35
N LEU A 197 -15.16 30.28 -20.37
CA LEU A 197 -15.49 30.76 -19.02
C LEU A 197 -15.64 32.28 -19.00
N ILE A 198 -16.63 32.77 -18.26
CA ILE A 198 -16.77 34.19 -17.96
C ILE A 198 -15.83 34.52 -16.79
N VAL A 199 -14.77 35.25 -17.06
CA VAL A 199 -13.70 35.55 -16.07
C VAL A 199 -13.87 36.89 -15.38
N SER A 200 -14.79 37.74 -15.86
CA SER A 200 -15.10 39.05 -15.28
C SER A 200 -16.56 39.38 -15.54
N GLY A 201 -17.21 40.04 -14.59
CA GLY A 201 -18.62 40.44 -14.71
C GLY A 201 -19.64 39.31 -14.47
N GLN A 202 -19.22 38.15 -13.99
CA GLN A 202 -20.08 36.98 -13.77
C GLN A 202 -21.24 37.24 -12.78
N GLU A 203 -21.09 38.21 -11.87
CA GLU A 203 -22.14 38.55 -10.90
C GLU A 203 -23.28 39.38 -11.49
N TYR A 204 -23.00 40.07 -12.61
CA TYR A 204 -23.97 40.99 -13.27
C TYR A 204 -24.77 40.30 -14.37
N ILE A 205 -24.46 39.07 -14.72
CA ILE A 205 -25.03 38.35 -15.83
C ILE A 205 -25.88 37.18 -15.34
N SER A 206 -27.09 37.07 -15.80
CA SER A 206 -28.03 35.98 -15.42
C SER A 206 -27.84 34.73 -16.29
N ILE A 207 -28.13 33.55 -15.73
CA ILE A 207 -28.12 32.30 -16.46
C ILE A 207 -29.22 32.36 -17.54
N GLY A 208 -28.90 31.99 -18.78
CA GLY A 208 -29.80 32.04 -19.94
C GLY A 208 -29.79 33.38 -20.68
N GLU A 209 -29.08 34.39 -20.18
CA GLU A 209 -28.88 35.67 -20.84
C GLU A 209 -27.99 35.52 -22.09
N THR A 210 -28.29 36.27 -23.14
CA THR A 210 -27.47 36.27 -24.36
C THR A 210 -26.47 37.40 -24.30
N ILE A 211 -25.21 37.10 -24.51
CA ILE A 211 -24.13 38.09 -24.52
C ILE A 211 -23.87 38.48 -25.98
N ASN A 212 -23.93 39.79 -26.26
CA ASN A 212 -23.62 40.35 -27.56
C ASN A 212 -22.13 40.69 -27.68
#